data_f56a00d1f33eff3524cd564d698199bd
#
_entry.id   f56a00d1f33eff3524cd564d698199bd
#
_cell.length_a   1.000
_cell.length_b   1.000
_cell.length_c   1.000
_cell.angle_alpha   90.00
_cell.angle_beta   90.00
_cell.angle_gamma   90.00
#
_symmetry.space_group_name_H-M   'P 1'
#
loop_
_entity.id
_entity.type
_entity.pdbx_description
1 polymer ?
#
loop_
_entity_poly.entity_id
_entity_poly.type
_entity_poly.pdbx_seq_one_letter_code
_entity_poly.pdbx_strand_id
1 'polypeptide(L)'
;MTTKLNIGNMPRTSTNNGIGGLFRPFGLVSSVVFTKDPVTGLNTGCGTVEMDSDVDAQSAINGLNFSQFGGRVIGVSRVRIGVGKSD
;
A
#
# COMPACT_ATOMS: atom_id res chain seq x y z
N MET A 1 1.85 -14.28 9.96
CA MET A 1 2.90 -13.40 9.48
C MET A 1 2.29 -12.32 8.62
N THR A 2 2.71 -11.09 8.84
CA THR A 2 2.23 -9.99 8.04
C THR A 2 3.06 -9.83 6.77
N THR A 3 2.43 -9.31 5.74
CA THR A 3 3.09 -9.02 4.47
C THR A 3 2.91 -7.54 4.18
N LYS A 4 4.00 -6.89 3.85
CA LYS A 4 3.97 -5.47 3.51
C LYS A 4 3.84 -5.27 2.01
N LEU A 5 2.99 -4.32 1.64
CA LEU A 5 2.76 -3.94 0.25
C LEU A 5 3.10 -2.48 0.07
N ASN A 6 3.75 -2.14 -1.03
CA ASN A 6 3.96 -0.77 -1.43
C ASN A 6 2.81 -0.30 -2.30
N ILE A 7 2.34 0.92 -2.05
CA ILE A 7 1.37 1.58 -2.91
C ILE A 7 2.00 2.86 -3.42
N GLY A 8 1.88 3.09 -4.71
CA GLY A 8 2.38 4.31 -5.31
C GLY A 8 1.33 4.99 -6.17
N ASN A 9 1.58 6.25 -6.46
CA ASN A 9 0.72 7.08 -7.32
C ASN A 9 -0.67 7.33 -6.76
N MET A 10 -0.80 7.31 -5.42
CA MET A 10 -2.05 7.66 -4.76
C MET A 10 -2.29 9.17 -4.80
N PRO A 11 -3.56 9.60 -4.75
CA PRO A 11 -3.83 11.01 -4.51
C PRO A 11 -3.20 11.46 -3.19
N ARG A 12 -2.67 12.66 -3.15
CA ARG A 12 -2.04 13.18 -1.93
C ARG A 12 -3.03 13.42 -0.81
N THR A 13 -4.31 13.43 -1.13
CA THR A 13 -5.39 13.54 -0.16
C THR A 13 -5.83 12.21 0.42
N SER A 14 -5.16 11.13 0.06
CA SER A 14 -5.52 9.79 0.56
C SER A 14 -5.41 9.72 2.08
N THR A 15 -6.33 8.97 2.69
CA THR A 15 -6.37 8.79 4.14
C THR A 15 -6.15 7.33 4.50
N ASN A 16 -5.82 7.10 5.77
CA ASN A 16 -5.66 5.73 6.27
C ASN A 16 -6.95 4.93 6.10
N ASN A 17 -8.09 5.55 6.40
CA ASN A 17 -9.38 4.88 6.25
C ASN A 17 -9.70 4.56 4.80
N GLY A 18 -9.38 5.47 3.90
CA GLY A 18 -9.61 5.26 2.48
C GLY A 18 -8.80 4.10 1.92
N ILE A 19 -7.53 4.07 2.25
CA ILE A 19 -6.64 3.00 1.78
C ILE A 19 -6.95 1.68 2.47
N GLY A 20 -7.19 1.71 3.77
CA GLY A 20 -7.60 0.50 4.51
C GLY A 20 -8.87 -0.09 3.93
N GLY A 21 -9.85 0.76 3.59
CA GLY A 21 -11.08 0.31 2.97
C GLY A 21 -10.88 -0.29 1.60
N LEU A 22 -9.89 0.20 0.85
CA LEU A 22 -9.57 -0.32 -0.46
C LEU A 22 -9.04 -1.75 -0.38
N PHE A 23 -8.27 -2.06 0.67
CA PHE A 23 -7.65 -3.37 0.85
C PHE A 23 -8.51 -4.36 1.62
N ARG A 24 -9.48 -3.89 2.40
CA ARG A 24 -10.29 -4.76 3.25
C ARG A 24 -11.05 -5.86 2.53
N PRO A 25 -11.58 -5.64 1.32
CA PRO A 25 -12.24 -6.73 0.60
C PRO A 25 -11.34 -7.94 0.33
N PHE A 26 -10.03 -7.75 0.42
CA PHE A 26 -9.08 -8.82 0.15
C PHE A 26 -8.60 -9.52 1.42
N GLY A 27 -8.79 -8.89 2.59
CA GLY A 27 -8.39 -9.48 3.85
C GLY A 27 -8.17 -8.45 4.94
N LEU A 28 -7.65 -8.91 6.07
CA LEU A 28 -7.39 -8.04 7.21
C LEU A 28 -6.18 -7.16 6.98
N VAL A 29 -6.35 -5.88 7.26
CA VAL A 29 -5.29 -4.89 7.15
C VAL A 29 -4.78 -4.57 8.55
N SER A 30 -3.50 -4.82 8.80
CA SER A 30 -2.89 -4.56 10.10
C SER A 30 -2.51 -3.10 10.27
N SER A 31 -1.99 -2.48 9.23
CA SER A 31 -1.59 -1.08 9.31
C SER A 31 -1.51 -0.44 7.94
N VAL A 32 -1.62 0.87 7.92
CA VAL A 32 -1.44 1.70 6.74
C VAL A 32 -0.54 2.85 7.14
N VAL A 33 0.57 3.02 6.44
CA VAL A 33 1.54 4.08 6.71
C VAL A 33 1.80 4.83 5.42
N PHE A 34 1.62 6.15 5.44
CA PHE A 34 1.96 6.98 4.30
C PHE A 34 3.38 7.50 4.42
N THR A 35 4.07 7.57 3.30
CA THR A 35 5.35 8.25 3.22
C THR A 35 5.09 9.75 3.10
N LYS A 36 5.68 10.51 4.00
CA LYS A 36 5.49 11.96 4.02
C LYS A 36 6.77 12.66 3.65
N ASP A 37 6.60 13.81 3.00
CA ASP A 37 7.72 14.68 2.67
C ASP A 37 8.31 15.23 3.97
N PRO A 38 9.62 15.05 4.22
CA PRO A 38 10.22 15.52 5.47
C PRO A 38 10.25 17.05 5.61
N VAL A 39 10.12 17.77 4.51
CA VAL A 39 10.13 19.23 4.55
C VAL A 39 8.74 19.79 4.78
N THR A 40 7.75 19.31 4.04
CA THR A 40 6.39 19.85 4.10
C THR A 40 5.47 19.07 5.03
N GLY A 41 5.81 17.83 5.36
CA GLY A 41 4.95 16.96 6.14
C GLY A 41 3.76 16.41 5.37
N LEU A 42 3.70 16.66 4.08
CA LEU A 42 2.57 16.24 3.27
C LEU A 42 2.80 14.84 2.69
N ASN A 43 1.68 14.16 2.43
CA ASN A 43 1.69 12.84 1.81
C ASN A 43 2.30 12.93 0.40
N THR A 44 3.23 12.04 0.09
CA THR A 44 3.90 12.04 -1.22
C THR A 44 3.16 11.24 -2.29
N GLY A 45 2.05 10.59 -1.92
CA GLY A 45 1.33 9.71 -2.84
C GLY A 45 1.82 8.28 -2.80
N CYS A 46 2.70 7.96 -1.87
CA CYS A 46 3.23 6.61 -1.65
C CYS A 46 2.97 6.18 -0.23
N GLY A 47 2.93 4.88 -0.01
CA GLY A 47 2.72 4.34 1.32
C GLY A 47 2.92 2.85 1.38
N THR A 48 2.70 2.31 2.55
CA THR A 48 2.84 0.88 2.83
C THR A 48 1.59 0.40 3.53
N VAL A 49 1.09 -0.75 3.10
CA VAL A 49 -0.02 -1.43 3.77
C VAL A 49 0.49 -2.77 4.26
N GLU A 50 0.16 -3.09 5.50
CA GLU A 50 0.51 -4.38 6.08
C GLU A 50 -0.74 -5.22 6.21
N MET A 51 -0.72 -6.42 5.63
CA MET A 51 -1.84 -7.36 5.70
C MET A 51 -1.42 -8.60 6.48
N ASP A 52 -2.39 -9.20 7.17
CA ASP A 52 -2.11 -10.34 8.05
C ASP A 52 -1.75 -11.61 7.30
N SER A 53 -2.26 -11.77 6.10
CA SER A 53 -2.09 -13.01 5.34
C SER A 53 -1.35 -12.74 4.05
N ASP A 54 -0.38 -13.58 3.75
CA ASP A 54 0.36 -13.50 2.50
C ASP A 54 -0.54 -13.77 1.28
N VAL A 55 -1.47 -14.71 1.43
CA VAL A 55 -2.42 -15.02 0.37
C VAL A 55 -3.34 -13.83 0.08
N ASP A 56 -3.83 -13.20 1.14
CA ASP A 56 -4.68 -12.01 1.00
C ASP A 56 -3.90 -10.85 0.37
N ALA A 57 -2.65 -10.69 0.76
CA ALA A 57 -1.80 -9.67 0.19
C ALA A 57 -1.60 -9.88 -1.31
N GLN A 58 -1.39 -11.12 -1.72
CA GLN A 58 -1.24 -11.43 -3.14
C GLN A 58 -2.53 -11.16 -3.90
N SER A 59 -3.68 -11.48 -3.31
CA SER A 59 -4.98 -11.17 -3.91
C SER A 59 -5.18 -9.66 -4.07
N ALA A 60 -4.76 -8.90 -3.08
CA ALA A 60 -4.85 -7.44 -3.14
C ALA A 60 -3.96 -6.88 -4.25
N ILE A 61 -2.76 -7.40 -4.40
CA ILE A 61 -1.88 -6.98 -5.51
C ILE A 61 -2.57 -7.25 -6.84
N ASN A 62 -3.09 -8.45 -7.02
CA ASN A 62 -3.71 -8.84 -8.28
C ASN A 62 -4.95 -8.00 -8.59
N GLY A 63 -5.71 -7.62 -7.57
CA GLY A 63 -6.93 -6.85 -7.77
C GLY A 63 -6.75 -5.35 -7.83
N LEU A 64 -5.71 -4.83 -7.20
CA LEU A 64 -5.55 -3.38 -7.04
C LEU A 64 -4.43 -2.77 -7.87
N ASN A 65 -3.45 -3.57 -8.27
CA ASN A 65 -2.38 -3.04 -9.10
C ASN A 65 -2.97 -2.57 -10.44
N PHE A 66 -2.63 -1.34 -10.82
CA PHE A 66 -3.16 -0.66 -12.00
C PHE A 66 -4.65 -0.32 -11.91
N SER A 67 -5.25 -0.38 -10.73
CA SER A 67 -6.63 0.07 -10.57
C SER A 67 -6.68 1.58 -10.37
N GLN A 68 -7.85 2.15 -10.56
CA GLN A 68 -8.03 3.59 -10.34
C GLN A 68 -8.48 3.85 -8.92
N PHE A 69 -7.85 4.85 -8.31
CA PHE A 69 -8.25 5.32 -6.99
C PHE A 69 -8.11 6.83 -6.96
N GLY A 70 -9.22 7.52 -6.70
CA GLY A 70 -9.21 8.97 -6.63
C GLY A 70 -8.77 9.63 -7.93
N GLY A 71 -9.09 9.02 -9.07
CA GLY A 71 -8.73 9.56 -10.37
C GLY A 71 -7.32 9.23 -10.84
N ARG A 72 -6.58 8.43 -10.08
CA ARG A 72 -5.21 8.05 -10.44
C ARG A 72 -5.09 6.53 -10.52
N VAL A 73 -4.24 6.07 -11.42
CA VAL A 73 -3.93 4.64 -11.50
C VAL A 73 -2.83 4.35 -10.50
N ILE A 74 -3.16 3.55 -9.49
CA ILE A 74 -2.20 3.22 -8.43
C ILE A 74 -1.42 1.97 -8.76
N GLY A 75 -0.21 1.88 -8.21
CA GLY A 75 0.62 0.69 -8.30
C GLY A 75 0.68 0.01 -6.94
N VAL A 76 0.50 -1.30 -6.91
CA VAL A 76 0.60 -2.09 -5.68
C VAL A 76 1.59 -3.21 -5.93
N SER A 77 2.57 -3.33 -5.05
CA SER A 77 3.57 -4.38 -5.16
C SER A 77 3.98 -4.85 -3.78
N ARG A 78 4.58 -6.03 -3.73
CA ARG A 78 5.06 -6.59 -2.47
C ARG A 78 6.39 -5.95 -2.09
N VAL A 79 6.51 -5.56 -0.83
CA VAL A 79 7.78 -5.07 -0.31
C VAL A 79 8.69 -6.27 -0.09
N ARG A 80 9.84 -6.23 -0.67
CA ARG A 80 10.84 -7.25 -0.38
C ARG A 80 11.66 -6.82 0.82
N ILE A 81 11.55 -7.58 1.86
CA ILE A 81 12.33 -7.30 3.03
C ILE A 81 13.67 -7.93 2.85
N GLY A 82 14.56 -7.13 2.79
CA GLY A 82 15.95 -7.24 2.91
C GLY A 82 16.62 -8.48 2.96
N VAL A 83 16.61 -9.12 2.16
CA VAL A 83 17.48 -10.17 2.15
C VAL A 83 18.62 -9.72 1.32
N GLY A 84 18.82 -9.27 1.40
CA GLY A 84 19.42 -8.74 0.61
C GLY A 84 19.83 -8.40 -0.04
N LYS A 85 19.76 -8.55 0.14
CA LYS A 85 20.11 -8.12 -0.37
C LYS A 85 20.60 -7.72 -0.94
N SER A 86 20.80 -7.95 -0.85
CA SER A 86 21.19 -7.59 -1.28
C SER A 86 21.46 -7.21 -1.87
N ASP A 87 21.46 -7.33 -1.80
CA ASP A 87 21.65 -6.87 -2.38
C ASP A 87 21.88 -6.55 -2.71
#